data_1d2b4d6b701ac50e5e32a33c085be785
#
_entry.id   1d2b4d6b701ac50e5e32a33c085be785
#
_cell.length_a   1.000
_cell.length_b   1.000
_cell.length_c   1.000
_cell.angle_alpha   90.00
_cell.angle_beta   90.00
_cell.angle_gamma   90.00
#
_symmetry.space_group_name_H-M   'P 1'
#
loop_
_entity.id
_entity.type
_entity.pdbx_description
1 polymer ?
#
loop_
_entity_poly.entity_id
_entity_poly.type
_entity_poly.pdbx_seq_one_letter_code
_entity_poly.pdbx_strand_id
1 'polypeptide(L)'
;MNPSSIKNIFWDVDGVLADLNYAYYHFLTGHPSYRDQFKDLKWEQLPEVLPILPEYGALELKTHPELGTEMDRDFCADQAFFRNRPLYPKVIEVLKELNQCGYRQFTMSATFDIEAKMAYLMDVLSPVTDFLTIECVQHGEFMHDTAKIDRLRDCYQNYNLNPKETILVDDRIYNQYAAIESGAHPVRMRCQFTTDSPTELSWIPEFANIDEVKDWL
;
A
#
# COMPACT_ATOMS: atom_id res chain seq x y z
N MET A 1 2.00 17.25 14.30
CA MET A 1 3.04 16.23 14.57
C MET A 1 4.41 16.86 14.40
N ASN A 2 5.39 16.46 15.22
CA ASN A 2 6.80 16.89 15.05
C ASN A 2 7.59 15.73 14.40
N PRO A 3 8.07 15.87 13.15
CA PRO A 3 8.81 14.81 12.47
C PRO A 3 10.02 14.29 13.26
N SER A 4 10.74 15.17 13.94
CA SER A 4 11.94 14.80 14.71
C SER A 4 11.67 13.84 15.90
N SER A 5 10.41 13.62 16.28
CA SER A 5 10.04 12.63 17.30
C SER A 5 9.81 11.23 16.74
N ILE A 6 9.73 11.08 15.42
CA ILE A 6 9.45 9.81 14.75
C ILE A 6 10.70 8.92 14.80
N LYS A 7 10.49 7.63 15.10
CA LYS A 7 11.53 6.60 15.14
C LYS A 7 11.17 5.35 14.35
N ASN A 8 9.86 5.13 14.14
CA ASN A 8 9.36 3.92 13.52
C ASN A 8 8.46 4.27 12.33
N ILE A 9 8.63 3.56 11.23
CA ILE A 9 7.91 3.76 10.00
C ILE A 9 7.28 2.44 9.57
N PHE A 10 5.96 2.43 9.44
CA PHE A 10 5.23 1.37 8.74
C PHE A 10 4.90 1.86 7.34
N TRP A 11 5.31 1.09 6.34
CA TRP A 11 5.06 1.35 4.93
C TRP A 11 3.96 0.42 4.43
N ASP A 12 2.88 0.97 3.90
CA ASP A 12 2.08 0.16 2.98
C ASP A 12 2.91 -0.19 1.74
N VAL A 13 2.48 -1.20 0.99
CA VAL A 13 3.25 -1.65 -0.18
C VAL A 13 2.59 -1.18 -1.46
N ASP A 14 1.33 -1.54 -1.65
CA ASP A 14 0.61 -1.25 -2.88
C ASP A 14 0.21 0.23 -2.94
N GLY A 15 0.67 0.96 -3.95
CA GLY A 15 0.46 2.41 -4.04
C GLY A 15 1.45 3.26 -3.25
N VAL A 16 2.34 2.64 -2.43
CA VAL A 16 3.36 3.34 -1.62
C VAL A 16 4.78 2.92 -2.00
N LEU A 17 5.11 1.64 -1.91
CA LEU A 17 6.42 1.10 -2.30
C LEU A 17 6.40 0.47 -3.68
N ALA A 18 5.26 -0.09 -4.11
CA ALA A 18 5.11 -0.83 -5.35
C ALA A 18 3.93 -0.33 -6.17
N ASP A 19 4.09 -0.34 -7.49
CA ASP A 19 3.07 0.11 -8.44
C ASP A 19 2.06 -1.01 -8.73
N LEU A 20 1.02 -1.08 -7.90
CA LEU A 20 -0.10 -2.00 -8.11
C LEU A 20 -0.82 -1.70 -9.43
N ASN A 21 -0.95 -0.43 -9.81
CA ASN A 21 -1.67 -0.04 -11.00
C ASN A 21 -1.01 -0.55 -12.28
N TYR A 22 0.32 -0.57 -12.31
CA TYR A 22 1.08 -1.18 -13.40
C TYR A 22 0.73 -2.68 -13.56
N ALA A 23 0.72 -3.42 -12.46
CA ALA A 23 0.39 -4.84 -12.49
C ALA A 23 -1.06 -5.09 -12.95
N TYR A 24 -2.00 -4.29 -12.46
CA TYR A 24 -3.40 -4.38 -12.87
C TYR A 24 -3.61 -4.04 -14.36
N TYR A 25 -2.96 -3.02 -14.86
CA TYR A 25 -3.02 -2.70 -16.29
C TYR A 25 -2.56 -3.88 -17.15
N HIS A 26 -1.43 -4.48 -16.79
CA HIS A 26 -0.91 -5.65 -17.52
C HIS A 26 -1.79 -6.88 -17.35
N PHE A 27 -2.41 -7.05 -16.19
CA PHE A 27 -3.41 -8.09 -15.97
C PHE A 27 -4.63 -7.89 -16.89
N LEU A 28 -5.25 -6.73 -16.90
CA LEU A 28 -6.40 -6.46 -17.73
C LEU A 28 -6.13 -6.66 -19.24
N THR A 29 -5.00 -6.17 -19.70
CA THR A 29 -4.63 -6.20 -21.12
C THR A 29 -4.01 -7.53 -21.56
N GLY A 30 -3.53 -8.36 -20.62
CA GLY A 30 -2.80 -9.59 -20.92
C GLY A 30 -3.49 -10.89 -20.51
N HIS A 31 -4.31 -10.87 -19.43
CA HIS A 31 -4.93 -12.08 -18.91
C HIS A 31 -5.98 -12.64 -19.89
N PRO A 32 -6.00 -13.95 -20.17
CA PRO A 32 -6.87 -14.55 -21.16
C PRO A 32 -8.36 -14.25 -20.98
N SER A 33 -8.84 -14.13 -19.76
CA SER A 33 -10.25 -13.85 -19.46
C SER A 33 -10.64 -12.40 -19.71
N TYR A 34 -9.71 -11.45 -19.70
CA TYR A 34 -10.00 -10.01 -19.70
C TYR A 34 -9.43 -9.28 -20.91
N ARG A 35 -8.33 -9.76 -21.51
CA ARG A 35 -7.61 -9.07 -22.58
C ARG A 35 -8.47 -8.66 -23.78
N ASP A 36 -9.45 -9.47 -24.14
CA ASP A 36 -10.31 -9.16 -25.32
C ASP A 36 -11.26 -8.00 -25.03
N GLN A 37 -11.69 -7.84 -23.77
CA GLN A 37 -12.51 -6.72 -23.31
C GLN A 37 -11.69 -5.43 -23.17
N PHE A 38 -10.42 -5.54 -22.74
CA PHE A 38 -9.53 -4.40 -22.43
C PHE A 38 -8.40 -4.22 -23.45
N LYS A 39 -8.48 -4.85 -24.63
CA LYS A 39 -7.43 -4.81 -25.67
C LYS A 39 -7.06 -3.41 -26.15
N ASP A 40 -8.00 -2.48 -26.11
CA ASP A 40 -7.82 -1.09 -26.54
C ASP A 40 -7.57 -0.12 -25.38
N LEU A 41 -7.51 -0.63 -24.14
CA LEU A 41 -7.25 0.18 -22.94
C LEU A 41 -5.83 0.75 -23.01
N LYS A 42 -5.72 2.08 -22.88
CA LYS A 42 -4.45 2.77 -22.75
C LYS A 42 -4.15 3.04 -21.29
N TRP A 43 -2.87 3.07 -20.95
CA TRP A 43 -2.42 3.37 -19.58
C TRP A 43 -3.04 4.65 -19.01
N GLU A 44 -3.11 5.71 -19.81
CA GLU A 44 -3.65 7.01 -19.40
C GLU A 44 -5.16 6.97 -19.09
N GLN A 45 -5.87 5.96 -19.61
CA GLN A 45 -7.29 5.74 -19.39
C GLN A 45 -7.57 4.88 -18.17
N LEU A 46 -6.56 4.24 -17.59
CA LEU A 46 -6.72 3.37 -16.44
C LEU A 46 -7.46 4.04 -15.26
N PRO A 47 -7.18 5.32 -14.92
CA PRO A 47 -7.92 6.02 -13.87
C PRO A 47 -9.44 6.16 -14.13
N GLU A 48 -9.85 6.16 -15.40
CA GLU A 48 -11.26 6.27 -15.78
C GLU A 48 -11.99 4.93 -15.66
N VAL A 49 -11.24 3.83 -15.82
CA VAL A 49 -11.77 2.46 -15.81
C VAL A 49 -11.73 1.86 -14.41
N LEU A 50 -10.68 2.17 -13.65
CA LEU A 50 -10.42 1.61 -12.32
C LEU A 50 -10.47 2.73 -11.25
N PRO A 51 -11.63 3.20 -10.84
CA PRO A 51 -11.67 4.08 -9.69
C PRO A 51 -11.32 3.26 -8.46
N ILE A 52 -10.29 3.66 -7.77
CA ILE A 52 -10.07 3.23 -6.41
C ILE A 52 -11.11 3.94 -5.57
N LEU A 53 -12.14 3.24 -5.14
CA LEU A 53 -13.07 3.79 -4.17
C LEU A 53 -12.36 3.89 -2.83
N PRO A 54 -12.25 5.08 -2.23
CA PRO A 54 -11.56 5.27 -0.95
C PRO A 54 -12.14 4.43 0.17
N GLU A 55 -13.42 4.08 0.04
CA GLU A 55 -14.22 3.40 1.05
C GLU A 55 -14.01 1.90 1.07
N TYR A 56 -13.66 1.29 -0.07
CA TYR A 56 -13.65 -0.17 -0.20
C TYR A 56 -12.28 -0.77 -0.49
N GLY A 57 -11.27 0.01 -0.82
CA GLY A 57 -9.91 -0.52 -1.09
C GLY A 57 -9.81 -1.46 -2.30
N ALA A 58 -10.93 -1.92 -2.85
CA ALA A 58 -10.96 -2.72 -4.05
C ALA A 58 -10.92 -1.82 -5.28
N LEU A 59 -10.30 -2.35 -6.33
CA LEU A 59 -10.42 -1.78 -7.65
C LEU A 59 -11.81 -2.16 -8.19
N GLU A 60 -12.76 -1.22 -8.18
CA GLU A 60 -14.01 -1.41 -8.87
C GLU A 60 -13.89 -0.88 -10.29
N LEU A 61 -14.35 -1.66 -11.25
CA LEU A 61 -14.53 -1.19 -12.61
C LEU A 61 -15.77 -0.29 -12.68
N LYS A 62 -15.60 0.97 -13.04
CA LYS A 62 -16.73 1.91 -13.25
C LYS A 62 -17.77 1.38 -14.23
N THR A 63 -17.29 0.70 -15.25
CA THR A 63 -18.13 0.20 -16.35
C THR A 63 -18.74 -1.17 -16.08
N HIS A 64 -18.15 -1.93 -15.14
CA HIS A 64 -18.55 -3.30 -14.81
C HIS A 64 -18.26 -3.61 -13.35
N PRO A 65 -18.98 -2.99 -12.40
CA PRO A 65 -18.71 -3.15 -10.97
C PRO A 65 -18.83 -4.61 -10.49
N GLU A 66 -19.69 -5.41 -11.15
CA GLU A 66 -19.85 -6.84 -10.87
C GLU A 66 -18.60 -7.66 -11.18
N LEU A 67 -17.76 -7.22 -12.11
CA LEU A 67 -16.50 -7.89 -12.44
C LEU A 67 -15.35 -7.52 -11.49
N GLY A 68 -15.46 -6.41 -10.79
CA GLY A 68 -14.37 -5.89 -9.95
C GLY A 68 -13.90 -6.90 -8.91
N THR A 69 -14.83 -7.51 -8.18
CA THR A 69 -14.50 -8.51 -7.13
C THR A 69 -13.94 -9.81 -7.72
N GLU A 70 -14.49 -10.28 -8.85
CA GLU A 70 -14.01 -11.48 -9.53
C GLU A 70 -12.61 -11.24 -10.10
N MET A 71 -12.41 -10.11 -10.75
CA MET A 71 -11.11 -9.71 -11.30
C MET A 71 -10.03 -9.57 -10.23
N ASP A 72 -10.35 -8.98 -9.07
CA ASP A 72 -9.40 -8.86 -7.98
C ASP A 72 -8.98 -10.23 -7.44
N ARG A 73 -9.94 -11.14 -7.32
CA ARG A 73 -9.66 -12.53 -6.95
C ARG A 73 -8.78 -13.23 -8.00
N ASP A 74 -9.09 -13.09 -9.27
CA ASP A 74 -8.32 -13.68 -10.36
C ASP A 74 -6.92 -13.08 -10.45
N PHE A 75 -6.79 -11.77 -10.25
CA PHE A 75 -5.49 -11.10 -10.16
C PHE A 75 -4.64 -11.65 -9.01
N CYS A 76 -5.21 -11.81 -7.83
CA CYS A 76 -4.50 -12.37 -6.68
C CYS A 76 -4.13 -13.85 -6.89
N ALA A 77 -4.96 -14.61 -7.62
CA ALA A 77 -4.71 -16.02 -7.91
C ALA A 77 -3.65 -16.23 -9.01
N ASP A 78 -3.52 -15.30 -9.95
CA ASP A 78 -2.51 -15.38 -11.01
C ASP A 78 -1.17 -14.81 -10.56
N GLN A 79 -0.29 -15.68 -10.07
CA GLN A 79 1.02 -15.31 -9.54
C GLN A 79 1.92 -14.59 -10.57
N ALA A 80 1.73 -14.79 -11.86
CA ALA A 80 2.52 -14.12 -12.89
C ALA A 80 2.22 -12.62 -12.92
N PHE A 81 0.94 -12.25 -12.83
CA PHE A 81 0.53 -10.85 -12.76
C PHE A 81 0.67 -10.29 -11.35
N PHE A 82 0.28 -11.06 -10.32
CA PHE A 82 0.37 -10.63 -8.93
C PHE A 82 1.79 -10.20 -8.52
N ARG A 83 2.82 -10.90 -9.01
CA ARG A 83 4.23 -10.57 -8.75
C ARG A 83 4.81 -9.52 -9.69
N ASN A 84 4.12 -9.16 -10.76
CA ASN A 84 4.60 -8.17 -11.73
C ASN A 84 4.31 -6.73 -11.29
N ARG A 85 4.60 -6.42 -10.02
CA ARG A 85 4.50 -5.08 -9.43
C ARG A 85 5.89 -4.51 -9.24
N PRO A 86 6.32 -3.58 -10.09
CA PRO A 86 7.62 -2.94 -9.90
C PRO A 86 7.60 -2.06 -8.65
N LEU A 87 8.72 -1.97 -7.96
CA LEU A 87 8.90 -0.93 -6.95
C LEU A 87 8.91 0.44 -7.64
N TYR A 88 8.37 1.43 -6.95
CA TYR A 88 8.55 2.81 -7.40
C TYR A 88 10.04 3.19 -7.42
N PRO A 89 10.42 4.20 -8.24
CA PRO A 89 11.80 4.65 -8.30
C PRO A 89 12.35 5.00 -6.91
N LYS A 90 13.62 4.68 -6.67
CA LYS A 90 14.39 4.99 -5.45
C LYS A 90 13.93 4.32 -4.15
N VAL A 91 12.90 3.48 -4.14
CA VAL A 91 12.41 2.84 -2.91
C VAL A 91 13.55 2.20 -2.11
N ILE A 92 14.35 1.34 -2.74
CA ILE A 92 15.46 0.65 -2.06
C ILE A 92 16.49 1.63 -1.50
N GLU A 93 16.78 2.70 -2.23
CA GLU A 93 17.74 3.73 -1.86
C GLU A 93 17.26 4.51 -0.63
N VAL A 94 16.03 4.99 -0.67
CA VAL A 94 15.41 5.73 0.45
C VAL A 94 15.28 4.88 1.71
N LEU A 95 14.87 3.61 1.59
CA LEU A 95 14.81 2.72 2.75
C LEU A 95 16.19 2.52 3.40
N LYS A 96 17.27 2.42 2.60
CA LYS A 96 18.64 2.34 3.11
C LYS A 96 19.07 3.63 3.81
N GLU A 97 18.78 4.78 3.23
CA GLU A 97 19.11 6.09 3.81
C GLU A 97 18.40 6.29 5.16
N LEU A 98 17.10 6.00 5.23
CA LEU A 98 16.34 6.08 6.47
C LEU A 98 16.86 5.12 7.56
N ASN A 99 17.29 3.91 7.17
CA ASN A 99 17.94 3.00 8.11
C ASN A 99 19.26 3.58 8.64
N GLN A 100 20.08 4.21 7.79
CA GLN A 100 21.31 4.87 8.22
C GLN A 100 21.03 6.05 9.18
N CYS A 101 19.88 6.72 9.03
CA CYS A 101 19.41 7.75 9.95
C CYS A 101 18.84 7.17 11.27
N GLY A 102 18.75 5.85 11.42
CA GLY A 102 18.33 5.18 12.65
C GLY A 102 16.83 4.89 12.74
N TYR A 103 16.06 5.06 11.67
CA TYR A 103 14.65 4.70 11.66
C TYR A 103 14.48 3.19 11.61
N ARG A 104 13.60 2.65 12.47
CA ARG A 104 13.12 1.27 12.38
C ARG A 104 12.00 1.20 11.35
N GLN A 105 12.08 0.24 10.44
CA GLN A 105 11.17 0.19 9.30
C GLN A 105 10.48 -1.17 9.21
N PHE A 106 9.19 -1.11 8.87
CA PHE A 106 8.29 -2.26 8.74
C PHE A 106 7.45 -2.10 7.49
N THR A 107 7.09 -3.19 6.81
CA THR A 107 5.96 -3.13 5.89
C THR A 107 4.65 -3.35 6.68
N MET A 108 3.52 -2.93 6.12
CA MET A 108 2.19 -3.20 6.66
C MET A 108 1.20 -3.34 5.49
N SER A 109 1.32 -4.44 4.76
CA SER A 109 0.51 -4.66 3.57
C SER A 109 -0.66 -5.59 3.85
N ALA A 110 -1.86 -5.19 3.43
CA ALA A 110 -3.03 -6.04 3.49
C ALA A 110 -3.18 -6.88 2.19
N THR A 111 -3.57 -8.14 2.31
CA THR A 111 -3.69 -9.06 1.18
C THR A 111 -4.66 -10.19 1.45
N PHE A 112 -5.25 -10.78 0.40
CA PHE A 112 -6.04 -12.02 0.48
C PHE A 112 -5.15 -13.28 0.59
N ASP A 113 -3.93 -13.23 0.04
CA ASP A 113 -2.98 -14.33 0.06
C ASP A 113 -1.66 -13.86 0.70
N ILE A 114 -1.52 -14.19 1.99
CA ILE A 114 -0.32 -13.82 2.76
C ILE A 114 0.94 -14.51 2.22
N GLU A 115 0.85 -15.79 1.85
CA GLU A 115 2.03 -16.55 1.39
C GLU A 115 2.56 -15.97 0.07
N ALA A 116 1.66 -15.69 -0.88
CA ALA A 116 2.02 -15.07 -2.15
C ALA A 116 2.60 -13.67 -1.95
N LYS A 117 1.99 -12.86 -1.05
CA LYS A 117 2.44 -11.51 -0.76
C LYS A 117 3.81 -11.51 -0.08
N MET A 118 4.01 -12.38 0.90
CA MET A 118 5.30 -12.54 1.60
C MET A 118 6.40 -12.96 0.62
N ALA A 119 6.12 -13.94 -0.24
CA ALA A 119 7.08 -14.39 -1.25
C ALA A 119 7.47 -13.25 -2.23
N TYR A 120 6.49 -12.46 -2.67
CA TYR A 120 6.73 -11.28 -3.49
C TYR A 120 7.62 -10.25 -2.75
N LEU A 121 7.27 -9.90 -1.51
CA LEU A 121 8.00 -8.90 -0.73
C LEU A 121 9.43 -9.33 -0.42
N MET A 122 9.63 -10.60 -0.06
CA MET A 122 10.97 -11.16 0.18
C MET A 122 11.85 -11.12 -1.08
N ASP A 123 11.25 -11.23 -2.26
CA ASP A 123 11.97 -11.12 -3.53
C ASP A 123 12.33 -9.67 -3.86
N VAL A 124 11.32 -8.80 -3.96
CA VAL A 124 11.54 -7.42 -4.44
C VAL A 124 12.25 -6.51 -3.43
N LEU A 125 12.10 -6.79 -2.13
CA LEU A 125 12.76 -6.07 -1.03
C LEU A 125 14.02 -6.77 -0.52
N SER A 126 14.47 -7.84 -1.21
CA SER A 126 15.67 -8.61 -0.79
C SER A 126 16.90 -7.73 -0.47
N PRO A 127 17.15 -6.58 -1.13
CA PRO A 127 18.31 -5.74 -0.82
C PRO A 127 18.23 -5.00 0.52
N VAL A 128 17.09 -5.06 1.22
CA VAL A 128 16.82 -4.31 2.47
C VAL A 128 16.25 -5.17 3.61
N THR A 129 16.10 -6.48 3.40
CA THR A 129 15.52 -7.41 4.40
C THR A 129 16.37 -7.55 5.67
N ASP A 130 17.63 -7.13 5.66
CA ASP A 130 18.48 -7.16 6.85
C ASP A 130 18.02 -6.17 7.94
N PHE A 131 17.28 -5.13 7.57
CA PHE A 131 16.80 -4.11 8.49
C PHE A 131 15.31 -3.79 8.36
N LEU A 132 14.66 -4.16 7.26
CA LEU A 132 13.24 -3.96 7.03
C LEU A 132 12.47 -5.21 7.48
N THR A 133 11.62 -5.04 8.49
CA THR A 133 10.74 -6.14 8.93
C THR A 133 9.53 -6.25 8.02
N ILE A 134 9.33 -7.42 7.42
CA ILE A 134 8.19 -7.68 6.55
C ILE A 134 6.98 -8.10 7.38
N GLU A 135 5.94 -7.27 7.36
CA GLU A 135 4.66 -7.54 7.99
C GLU A 135 3.53 -7.50 6.95
N CYS A 136 2.68 -8.49 6.99
CA CYS A 136 1.45 -8.56 6.20
C CYS A 136 0.27 -8.85 7.10
N VAL A 137 -0.91 -8.44 6.65
CA VAL A 137 -2.17 -8.73 7.32
C VAL A 137 -3.15 -9.30 6.30
N GLN A 138 -3.89 -10.32 6.70
CA GLN A 138 -4.92 -10.90 5.85
C GLN A 138 -6.14 -9.98 5.81
N HIS A 139 -6.62 -9.65 4.62
CA HIS A 139 -7.92 -9.01 4.46
C HIS A 139 -9.00 -9.94 4.98
N GLY A 140 -9.93 -9.41 5.78
CA GLY A 140 -11.20 -10.05 6.07
C GLY A 140 -12.12 -10.05 4.83
N GLU A 141 -13.29 -10.68 4.98
CA GLU A 141 -14.30 -10.70 3.92
C GLU A 141 -14.90 -9.29 3.62
N PHE A 142 -14.70 -8.33 4.53
CA PHE A 142 -15.21 -6.97 4.43
C PHE A 142 -14.07 -5.97 4.55
N MET A 143 -14.03 -5.03 3.64
CA MET A 143 -12.95 -4.06 3.45
C MET A 143 -12.85 -2.97 4.54
N HIS A 144 -13.79 -2.88 5.46
CA HIS A 144 -13.72 -2.05 6.68
C HIS A 144 -13.09 -2.81 7.84
N ASP A 145 -12.12 -3.64 7.51
CA ASP A 145 -11.46 -4.55 8.41
C ASP A 145 -10.56 -3.76 9.38
N THR A 146 -10.72 -4.03 10.67
CA THR A 146 -9.81 -3.54 11.72
C THR A 146 -8.44 -4.22 11.69
N ALA A 147 -8.20 -5.10 10.74
CA ALA A 147 -7.01 -5.95 10.70
C ALA A 147 -5.69 -5.16 10.73
N LYS A 148 -5.59 -4.02 10.02
CA LYS A 148 -4.41 -3.14 10.14
C LYS A 148 -4.30 -2.51 11.53
N ILE A 149 -5.41 -2.15 12.17
CA ILE A 149 -5.42 -1.57 13.52
C ILE A 149 -4.87 -2.57 14.52
N ASP A 150 -5.42 -3.78 14.52
CA ASP A 150 -5.02 -4.84 15.45
C ASP A 150 -3.57 -5.27 15.19
N ARG A 151 -3.17 -5.40 13.92
CA ARG A 151 -1.79 -5.73 13.57
C ARG A 151 -0.78 -4.67 14.01
N LEU A 152 -1.11 -3.38 13.85
CA LEU A 152 -0.27 -2.29 14.37
C LEU A 152 -0.12 -2.39 15.88
N ARG A 153 -1.22 -2.62 16.61
CA ARG A 153 -1.20 -2.80 18.07
C ARG A 153 -0.34 -4.00 18.49
N ASP A 154 -0.45 -5.12 17.78
CA ASP A 154 0.41 -6.29 17.99
C ASP A 154 1.88 -5.97 17.74
N CYS A 155 2.19 -5.26 16.66
CA CYS A 155 3.56 -4.84 16.36
C CYS A 155 4.13 -3.93 17.44
N TYR A 156 3.33 -3.00 18.00
CA TYR A 156 3.80 -2.15 19.10
C TYR A 156 4.22 -2.98 20.33
N GLN A 157 3.48 -4.03 20.65
CA GLN A 157 3.81 -4.94 21.74
C GLN A 157 5.02 -5.82 21.40
N ASN A 158 4.98 -6.50 20.26
CA ASN A 158 5.99 -7.47 19.86
C ASN A 158 7.38 -6.85 19.64
N TYR A 159 7.42 -5.63 19.13
CA TYR A 159 8.67 -4.92 18.84
C TYR A 159 9.00 -3.82 19.84
N ASN A 160 8.20 -3.67 20.90
CA ASN A 160 8.34 -2.63 21.92
C ASN A 160 8.43 -1.23 21.28
N LEU A 161 7.41 -0.87 20.48
CA LEU A 161 7.32 0.41 19.80
C LEU A 161 6.42 1.38 20.59
N ASN A 162 6.77 2.66 20.54
CA ASN A 162 5.89 3.71 21.03
C ASN A 162 4.99 4.20 19.85
N PRO A 163 3.65 4.05 19.92
CA PRO A 163 2.76 4.53 18.87
C PRO A 163 2.95 6.02 18.54
N LYS A 164 3.24 6.84 19.55
CA LYS A 164 3.47 8.30 19.37
C LYS A 164 4.77 8.65 18.65
N GLU A 165 5.68 7.69 18.50
CA GLU A 165 6.93 7.82 17.74
C GLU A 165 6.85 7.04 16.42
N THR A 166 5.64 6.66 16.00
CA THR A 166 5.39 5.79 14.86
C THR A 166 4.52 6.49 13.83
N ILE A 167 4.87 6.34 12.55
CA ILE A 167 4.01 6.73 11.43
C ILE A 167 3.55 5.48 10.65
N LEU A 168 2.35 5.57 10.06
CA LEU A 168 1.90 4.68 8.98
C LEU A 168 1.83 5.51 7.71
N VAL A 169 2.60 5.13 6.70
CA VAL A 169 2.58 5.71 5.35
C VAL A 169 1.72 4.83 4.46
N ASP A 170 0.59 5.35 3.98
CA ASP A 170 -0.41 4.58 3.26
C ASP A 170 -1.15 5.48 2.26
N ASP A 171 -1.62 4.95 1.14
CA ASP A 171 -2.35 5.72 0.13
C ASP A 171 -3.87 5.78 0.40
N ARG A 172 -4.38 4.87 1.24
CA ARG A 172 -5.82 4.70 1.50
C ARG A 172 -6.32 5.52 2.68
N ILE A 173 -7.46 6.18 2.49
CA ILE A 173 -8.07 7.02 3.54
C ILE A 173 -8.45 6.19 4.77
N TYR A 174 -9.03 5.02 4.61
CA TYR A 174 -9.43 4.19 5.75
C TYR A 174 -8.21 3.71 6.57
N ASN A 175 -7.03 3.55 5.96
CA ASN A 175 -5.81 3.23 6.68
C ASN A 175 -5.24 4.44 7.44
N GLN A 176 -5.57 5.68 7.03
CA GLN A 176 -5.27 6.86 7.82
C GLN A 176 -6.07 6.85 9.15
N TYR A 177 -7.36 6.46 9.09
CA TYR A 177 -8.14 6.24 10.31
C TYR A 177 -7.57 5.10 11.15
N ALA A 178 -7.12 4.00 10.52
CA ALA A 178 -6.47 2.89 11.23
C ALA A 178 -5.20 3.34 11.98
N ALA A 179 -4.37 4.19 11.36
CA ALA A 179 -3.21 4.79 12.04
C ALA A 179 -3.62 5.57 13.28
N ILE A 180 -4.60 6.49 13.13
CA ILE A 180 -5.11 7.32 14.23
C ILE A 180 -5.65 6.44 15.37
N GLU A 181 -6.48 5.45 15.05
CA GLU A 181 -7.12 4.59 16.04
C GLU A 181 -6.12 3.66 16.75
N SER A 182 -5.05 3.25 16.07
CA SER A 182 -3.96 2.48 16.68
C SER A 182 -3.03 3.35 17.54
N GLY A 183 -3.12 4.68 17.45
CA GLY A 183 -2.29 5.65 18.16
C GLY A 183 -1.04 6.10 17.42
N ALA A 184 -0.84 5.64 16.18
CA ALA A 184 0.22 6.11 15.29
C ALA A 184 -0.18 7.43 14.60
N HIS A 185 0.81 8.06 13.97
CA HIS A 185 0.56 9.23 13.14
C HIS A 185 0.32 8.80 11.68
N PRO A 186 -0.78 9.24 11.06
CA PRO A 186 -1.03 9.00 9.65
C PRO A 186 -0.13 9.86 8.77
N VAL A 187 0.33 9.28 7.67
CA VAL A 187 1.02 9.96 6.57
C VAL A 187 0.46 9.42 5.27
N ARG A 188 -0.02 10.28 4.40
CA ARG A 188 -0.66 9.85 3.17
C ARG A 188 0.27 9.93 1.98
N MET A 189 0.35 8.81 1.23
CA MET A 189 0.97 8.81 -0.08
C MET A 189 -0.09 9.12 -1.15
N ARG A 190 0.20 10.05 -2.06
CA ARG A 190 -0.66 10.33 -3.20
C ARG A 190 -0.13 9.59 -4.42
N CYS A 191 -0.81 8.52 -4.81
CA CYS A 191 -0.59 7.87 -6.09
C CYS A 191 -1.57 8.39 -7.16
N GLN A 192 -1.41 7.98 -8.40
CA GLN A 192 -2.22 8.42 -9.54
C GLN A 192 -3.74 8.27 -9.34
N PHE A 193 -4.18 7.38 -8.45
CA PHE A 193 -5.58 7.02 -8.25
C PHE A 193 -6.13 7.44 -6.89
N THR A 194 -5.33 8.11 -6.06
CA THR A 194 -5.84 8.60 -4.78
C THR A 194 -6.82 9.74 -4.99
N THR A 195 -7.94 9.68 -4.27
CA THR A 195 -8.90 10.79 -4.20
C THR A 195 -8.40 11.89 -3.28
N ASP A 196 -9.05 13.04 -3.31
CA ASP A 196 -8.74 14.11 -2.35
C ASP A 196 -9.09 13.66 -0.92
N SER A 197 -8.28 14.12 0.04
CA SER A 197 -8.54 13.84 1.44
C SER A 197 -9.83 14.53 1.91
N PRO A 198 -10.66 13.86 2.73
CA PRO A 198 -11.76 14.49 3.41
C PRO A 198 -11.29 15.70 4.24
N THR A 199 -12.14 16.72 4.38
CA THR A 199 -11.79 17.96 5.08
C THR A 199 -11.28 17.71 6.50
N GLU A 200 -11.86 16.74 7.22
CA GLU A 200 -11.46 16.35 8.57
C GLU A 200 -10.07 15.72 8.66
N LEU A 201 -9.53 15.23 7.54
CA LEU A 201 -8.19 14.68 7.43
C LEU A 201 -7.18 15.62 6.77
N SER A 202 -7.57 16.86 6.45
CA SER A 202 -6.71 17.85 5.77
C SER A 202 -5.44 18.24 6.56
N TRP A 203 -5.35 17.86 7.82
CA TRP A 203 -4.16 18.05 8.66
C TRP A 203 -3.09 16.95 8.50
N ILE A 204 -3.42 15.87 7.80
CA ILE A 204 -2.48 14.76 7.55
C ILE A 204 -1.47 15.19 6.49
N PRO A 205 -0.16 14.99 6.72
CA PRO A 205 0.84 15.22 5.70
C PRO A 205 0.60 14.32 4.48
N GLU A 206 0.66 14.91 3.28
CA GLU A 206 0.49 14.21 2.01
C GLU A 206 1.74 14.40 1.15
N PHE A 207 2.22 13.31 0.53
CA PHE A 207 3.42 13.29 -0.29
C PHE A 207 3.17 12.53 -1.60
N ALA A 208 3.84 12.96 -2.67
CA ALA A 208 3.70 12.34 -3.98
C ALA A 208 4.63 11.12 -4.18
N ASN A 209 5.68 11.02 -3.37
CA ASN A 209 6.68 9.95 -3.49
C ASN A 209 7.45 9.76 -2.16
N ILE A 210 8.21 8.67 -2.09
CA ILE A 210 8.95 8.28 -0.89
C ILE A 210 10.11 9.25 -0.54
N ASP A 211 10.71 9.93 -1.55
CA ASP A 211 11.75 10.94 -1.31
C ASP A 211 11.19 12.10 -0.47
N GLU A 212 9.98 12.56 -0.80
CA GLU A 212 9.33 13.64 -0.05
C GLU A 212 9.04 13.25 1.40
N VAL A 213 8.65 12.00 1.65
CA VAL A 213 8.48 11.47 3.02
C VAL A 213 9.81 11.49 3.77
N LYS A 214 10.89 11.04 3.13
CA LYS A 214 12.24 11.06 3.72
C LYS A 214 12.69 12.49 4.05
N ASP A 215 12.52 13.41 3.11
CA ASP A 215 12.96 14.80 3.29
C ASP A 215 12.15 15.55 4.37
N TRP A 216 10.93 15.09 4.64
CA TRP A 216 10.08 15.61 5.69
C TRP A 216 10.47 15.05 7.08
N LEU A 217 10.98 13.80 7.18
CA LEU A 217 11.42 13.17 8.42
C LEU A 217 12.73 13.76 8.96
#